data_787aa5d99bb469500aa9aabc667c79c6
#
_entry.id   787aa5d99bb469500aa9aabc667c79c6
#
_cell.length_a   1.000
_cell.length_b   1.000
_cell.length_c   1.000
_cell.angle_alpha   90.00
_cell.angle_beta   90.00
_cell.angle_gamma   90.00
#
_symmetry.space_group_name_H-M   'P 1'
#
loop_
_entity.id
_entity.type
_entity.pdbx_description
1 polymer ?
#
loop_
_entity_poly.entity_id
_entity_poly.type
_entity_poly.pdbx_seq_one_letter_code
_entity_poly.pdbx_strand_id
1 'polypeptide(L)'
;MNTKNMFKYLAAGLVCFGFAAILTSCSKDNDPFFSAEEGDAPRILNTDIPEGKGGEPGSFGSIDRTTNFTFEVFATPINHTTISWYLDDELVYEGSKIDMPFLAGDYLVKIVATTTKGLSTYRLCKLTVLPVEGDPEVANDDKSRWLTIGKTKNIGCKFDKEIKKVFIGKQEVANVSFVNNVLTFDVPEMEERQYNLIIEDANGTRYGCGKVTVSTEDYKDPGSKETVLWEGNPVDINWGDANVLISPEQMAEVPVGATIRLEYEIIDADYHALRITNNDWSADIVPQIDGFENQPNPFEFTYTADHKTIADEKGMLITGFGYKLTKVTYK
;
A
#
# COMPACT_ATOMS: atom_id res chain seq x y z
N MET A 1 -9.82 50.51 37.48
CA MET A 1 -10.67 49.73 36.55
C MET A 1 -9.81 48.62 36.01
N ASN A 2 -10.22 47.39 36.24
CA ASN A 2 -9.35 46.19 36.17
C ASN A 2 -9.27 45.71 34.70
N THR A 3 -8.10 45.65 34.15
CA THR A 3 -7.80 45.28 32.73
C THR A 3 -8.42 43.97 32.28
N LYS A 4 -8.74 43.07 33.23
CA LYS A 4 -9.43 41.80 32.93
C LYS A 4 -10.89 41.97 32.47
N ASN A 5 -11.55 43.06 32.80
CA ASN A 5 -12.94 43.28 32.41
C ASN A 5 -13.05 43.92 31.02
N MET A 6 -12.02 44.64 30.58
CA MET A 6 -12.00 45.28 29.27
C MET A 6 -11.88 44.22 28.14
N PHE A 7 -11.12 43.14 28.37
CA PHE A 7 -11.01 42.04 27.40
C PHE A 7 -12.29 41.22 27.25
N LYS A 8 -13.09 41.08 28.31
CA LYS A 8 -14.38 40.38 28.23
C LYS A 8 -15.41 41.10 27.36
N TYR A 9 -15.42 42.42 27.39
CA TYR A 9 -16.35 43.21 26.56
C TYR A 9 -15.87 43.34 25.12
N LEU A 10 -14.54 43.33 24.89
CA LEU A 10 -13.98 43.28 23.53
C LEU A 10 -14.26 41.96 22.83
N ALA A 11 -14.13 40.84 23.55
CA ALA A 11 -14.46 39.52 23.01
C ALA A 11 -15.96 39.33 22.75
N ALA A 12 -16.82 39.85 23.61
CA ALA A 12 -18.27 39.81 23.38
C ALA A 12 -18.70 40.70 22.20
N GLY A 13 -18.07 41.86 22.00
CA GLY A 13 -18.32 42.74 20.85
C GLY A 13 -17.89 42.12 19.51
N LEU A 14 -16.76 41.38 19.47
CA LEU A 14 -16.28 40.74 18.26
C LEU A 14 -17.16 39.51 17.86
N VAL A 15 -17.70 38.77 18.84
CA VAL A 15 -18.59 37.63 18.57
C VAL A 15 -19.95 38.13 18.07
N CYS A 16 -20.47 39.29 18.57
CA CYS A 16 -21.71 39.85 18.05
C CYS A 16 -21.57 40.43 16.64
N PHE A 17 -20.40 40.98 16.26
CA PHE A 17 -20.17 41.50 14.89
C PHE A 17 -19.96 40.34 13.88
N GLY A 18 -19.35 39.25 14.30
CA GLY A 18 -19.18 38.06 13.44
C GLY A 18 -20.50 37.34 13.12
N PHE A 19 -21.48 37.39 14.03
CA PHE A 19 -22.80 36.76 13.82
C PHE A 19 -23.76 37.61 12.98
N ALA A 20 -23.61 38.96 12.99
CA ALA A 20 -24.42 39.84 12.18
C ALA A 20 -24.08 39.82 10.69
N ALA A 21 -22.86 39.41 10.33
CA ALA A 21 -22.45 39.26 8.92
C ALA A 21 -22.96 38.01 8.24
N ILE A 22 -23.44 36.99 9.02
CA ILE A 22 -23.97 35.73 8.46
C ILE A 22 -25.49 35.82 8.15
N LEU A 23 -26.19 36.85 8.64
CA LEU A 23 -27.63 36.97 8.47
C LEU A 23 -28.09 37.86 7.29
N THR A 24 -27.14 38.43 6.52
CA THR A 24 -27.50 39.27 5.36
C THR A 24 -27.53 38.52 4.03
N SER A 25 -27.50 37.21 4.04
CA SER A 25 -27.59 36.38 2.83
C SER A 25 -29.01 35.88 2.53
N CYS A 26 -30.05 36.44 3.16
CA CYS A 26 -31.43 36.15 2.80
C CYS A 26 -32.08 37.49 2.41
N SER A 27 -31.83 37.93 1.21
CA SER A 27 -32.65 39.03 0.66
C SER A 27 -32.84 38.86 -0.83
N LYS A 28 -34.09 38.73 -1.17
CA LYS A 28 -34.66 39.13 -2.42
C LYS A 28 -34.37 38.26 -3.64
N ASP A 29 -34.94 37.07 -3.65
CA ASP A 29 -35.50 36.65 -4.93
C ASP A 29 -36.85 36.02 -4.69
N ASN A 30 -37.91 36.79 -5.01
CA ASN A 30 -39.25 36.29 -5.17
C ASN A 30 -39.38 35.48 -6.52
N ASP A 31 -38.24 35.01 -7.04
CA ASP A 31 -38.24 34.15 -8.23
C ASP A 31 -38.38 32.71 -7.76
N PRO A 32 -39.48 32.03 -8.08
CA PRO A 32 -39.67 30.62 -7.75
C PRO A 32 -38.71 29.70 -8.54
N PHE A 33 -37.93 30.25 -9.45
CA PHE A 33 -36.96 29.52 -10.25
C PHE A 33 -35.55 29.99 -9.86
N PHE A 34 -34.82 29.16 -9.15
CA PHE A 34 -33.40 29.35 -8.90
C PHE A 34 -32.65 29.32 -10.24
N SER A 35 -32.25 30.49 -10.73
CA SER A 35 -31.39 30.60 -11.91
C SER A 35 -29.94 30.65 -11.47
N ALA A 36 -29.15 29.64 -11.84
CA ALA A 36 -27.72 29.67 -11.61
C ALA A 36 -27.04 30.57 -12.65
N GLU A 37 -26.23 31.53 -12.17
CA GLU A 37 -25.51 32.49 -13.00
C GLU A 37 -24.06 32.06 -13.23
N GLU A 38 -23.37 32.69 -14.19
CA GLU A 38 -21.96 32.43 -14.50
C GLU A 38 -21.02 32.52 -13.30
N GLY A 39 -21.33 33.38 -12.32
CA GLY A 39 -20.53 33.61 -11.12
C GLY A 39 -20.74 32.61 -10.00
N ASP A 40 -21.72 31.72 -10.13
CA ASP A 40 -22.03 30.73 -9.09
C ASP A 40 -21.05 29.57 -9.08
N ALA A 41 -20.85 29.01 -7.89
CA ALA A 41 -20.07 27.79 -7.75
C ALA A 41 -20.79 26.62 -8.44
N PRO A 42 -20.05 25.75 -9.18
CA PRO A 42 -20.68 24.67 -9.91
C PRO A 42 -21.22 23.60 -8.94
N ARG A 43 -22.31 22.98 -9.32
CA ARG A 43 -22.92 21.85 -8.59
C ARG A 43 -23.20 20.72 -9.55
N ILE A 44 -22.81 19.51 -9.19
CA ILE A 44 -23.20 18.27 -9.87
C ILE A 44 -24.55 17.87 -9.32
N LEU A 45 -25.56 17.77 -10.19
CA LEU A 45 -26.97 17.56 -9.82
C LEU A 45 -27.38 16.09 -9.78
N ASN A 46 -26.54 15.20 -10.29
CA ASN A 46 -26.82 13.76 -10.34
C ASN A 46 -27.03 13.17 -8.94
N THR A 47 -28.14 12.47 -8.76
CA THR A 47 -28.46 11.68 -7.57
C THR A 47 -28.13 10.19 -7.74
N ASP A 48 -27.80 9.78 -8.96
CA ASP A 48 -27.41 8.43 -9.35
C ASP A 48 -25.88 8.19 -9.30
N ILE A 49 -25.09 9.23 -8.99
CA ILE A 49 -23.69 9.05 -8.64
C ILE A 49 -23.61 8.39 -7.25
N PRO A 50 -23.00 7.19 -7.14
CA PRO A 50 -22.96 6.48 -5.88
C PRO A 50 -22.25 7.29 -4.77
N GLU A 51 -22.90 7.38 -3.62
CA GLU A 51 -22.32 8.06 -2.46
C GLU A 51 -21.31 7.16 -1.72
N GLY A 52 -20.23 7.76 -1.29
CA GLY A 52 -19.23 7.10 -0.43
C GLY A 52 -19.73 6.92 1.00
N LYS A 53 -19.16 5.96 1.71
CA LYS A 53 -19.43 5.70 3.13
C LYS A 53 -18.11 5.51 3.89
N GLY A 54 -18.05 6.05 5.12
CA GLY A 54 -16.88 5.85 6.00
C GLY A 54 -15.56 6.42 5.47
N GLY A 55 -15.62 7.46 4.62
CA GLY A 55 -14.43 8.06 3.98
C GLY A 55 -14.03 7.42 2.66
N GLU A 56 -14.66 6.31 2.26
CA GLU A 56 -14.41 5.64 0.99
C GLU A 56 -15.32 6.19 -0.12
N PRO A 57 -14.82 6.37 -1.37
CA PRO A 57 -15.64 6.74 -2.52
C PRO A 57 -16.74 5.70 -2.80
N GLY A 58 -17.86 6.16 -3.33
CA GLY A 58 -18.89 5.25 -3.86
C GLY A 58 -18.37 4.42 -5.03
N SER A 59 -19.16 3.44 -5.51
CA SER A 59 -18.76 2.57 -6.61
C SER A 59 -19.82 2.53 -7.70
N PHE A 60 -19.40 2.73 -8.95
CA PHE A 60 -20.22 2.45 -10.15
C PHE A 60 -20.40 0.94 -10.39
N GLY A 61 -19.77 0.09 -9.57
CA GLY A 61 -19.78 -1.36 -9.75
C GLY A 61 -18.73 -1.84 -10.74
N SER A 62 -19.04 -2.93 -11.43
CA SER A 62 -18.14 -3.56 -12.39
C SER A 62 -18.78 -3.70 -13.77
N ILE A 63 -17.98 -3.52 -14.80
CA ILE A 63 -18.29 -3.83 -16.21
C ILE A 63 -17.17 -4.70 -16.75
N ASP A 64 -17.41 -5.43 -17.87
CA ASP A 64 -16.31 -6.07 -18.58
C ASP A 64 -15.67 -5.08 -19.58
N ARG A 65 -14.41 -5.33 -19.98
CA ARG A 65 -13.65 -4.42 -20.86
C ARG A 65 -14.19 -4.30 -22.30
N THR A 66 -15.14 -5.17 -22.68
CA THR A 66 -15.80 -5.11 -24.01
C THR A 66 -17.04 -4.25 -23.97
N THR A 67 -17.46 -3.82 -22.80
CA THR A 67 -18.62 -2.95 -22.56
C THR A 67 -18.14 -1.51 -22.34
N ASN A 68 -18.74 -0.56 -23.03
CA ASN A 68 -18.46 0.85 -22.78
C ASN A 68 -18.98 1.26 -21.39
N PHE A 69 -18.18 2.02 -20.66
CA PHE A 69 -18.68 2.79 -19.52
C PHE A 69 -19.44 4.00 -20.05
N THR A 70 -20.74 4.03 -19.79
CA THR A 70 -21.64 5.11 -20.22
C THR A 70 -22.26 5.78 -19.01
N PHE A 71 -22.06 7.08 -18.88
CA PHE A 71 -22.65 7.88 -17.80
C PHE A 71 -22.86 9.33 -18.26
N GLU A 72 -23.93 9.98 -17.78
CA GLU A 72 -24.21 11.37 -18.09
C GLU A 72 -24.29 12.21 -16.83
N VAL A 73 -23.61 13.34 -16.83
CA VAL A 73 -23.53 14.26 -15.69
C VAL A 73 -24.24 15.56 -16.00
N PHE A 74 -25.08 15.96 -15.09
CA PHE A 74 -25.77 17.23 -15.12
C PHE A 74 -25.15 18.18 -14.09
N ALA A 75 -24.80 19.39 -14.53
CA ALA A 75 -24.21 20.40 -13.65
C ALA A 75 -24.85 21.78 -13.88
N THR A 76 -24.75 22.63 -12.90
CA THR A 76 -25.20 24.01 -12.94
C THR A 76 -24.03 24.94 -12.53
N PRO A 77 -23.89 26.13 -13.13
CA PRO A 77 -24.62 26.77 -14.24
C PRO A 77 -24.43 26.03 -15.58
N ILE A 78 -25.49 25.57 -16.21
CA ILE A 78 -25.45 24.62 -17.33
C ILE A 78 -24.64 25.15 -18.54
N ASN A 79 -24.79 26.42 -18.88
CA ASN A 79 -24.12 27.02 -20.04
C ASN A 79 -22.69 27.51 -19.76
N HIS A 80 -22.24 27.43 -18.51
CA HIS A 80 -20.99 27.97 -18.04
C HIS A 80 -20.10 26.92 -17.36
N THR A 81 -20.48 25.63 -17.44
CA THR A 81 -19.78 24.55 -16.75
C THR A 81 -19.32 23.48 -17.74
N THR A 82 -18.05 23.15 -17.69
CA THR A 82 -17.43 22.02 -18.40
C THR A 82 -17.26 20.85 -17.45
N ILE A 83 -17.55 19.65 -17.92
CA ILE A 83 -17.34 18.40 -17.20
C ILE A 83 -16.08 17.73 -17.74
N SER A 84 -15.16 17.38 -16.85
CA SER A 84 -13.91 16.66 -17.16
C SER A 84 -13.87 15.36 -16.36
N TRP A 85 -13.51 14.26 -17.04
CA TRP A 85 -13.44 12.92 -16.47
C TRP A 85 -11.99 12.49 -16.35
N TYR A 86 -11.62 12.05 -15.17
CA TYR A 86 -10.29 11.55 -14.87
C TYR A 86 -10.39 10.11 -14.40
N LEU A 87 -9.45 9.28 -14.82
CA LEU A 87 -9.18 7.95 -14.28
C LEU A 87 -7.82 7.93 -13.64
N ASP A 88 -7.75 7.63 -12.33
CA ASP A 88 -6.51 7.65 -11.56
C ASP A 88 -5.72 8.96 -11.77
N ASP A 89 -6.44 10.12 -11.70
CA ASP A 89 -5.95 11.49 -11.96
C ASP A 89 -5.52 11.82 -13.40
N GLU A 90 -5.70 10.91 -14.37
CA GLU A 90 -5.46 11.18 -15.78
C GLU A 90 -6.74 11.64 -16.48
N LEU A 91 -6.71 12.78 -17.18
CA LEU A 91 -7.83 13.25 -18.00
C LEU A 91 -8.05 12.29 -19.17
N VAL A 92 -9.26 11.71 -19.24
CA VAL A 92 -9.65 10.76 -20.30
C VAL A 92 -10.74 11.28 -21.22
N TYR A 93 -11.59 12.21 -20.73
CA TYR A 93 -12.69 12.73 -21.52
C TYR A 93 -13.15 14.10 -21.00
N GLU A 94 -13.63 14.96 -21.93
CA GLU A 94 -14.31 16.22 -21.63
C GLU A 94 -15.69 16.23 -22.31
N GLY A 95 -16.73 16.46 -21.51
CA GLY A 95 -18.10 16.48 -21.93
C GLY A 95 -19.02 15.93 -20.85
N SER A 96 -20.31 16.26 -20.95
CA SER A 96 -21.31 15.86 -19.95
C SER A 96 -21.61 14.35 -20.00
N LYS A 97 -21.46 13.70 -21.15
CA LYS A 97 -21.74 12.27 -21.33
C LYS A 97 -20.50 11.53 -21.81
N ILE A 98 -19.99 10.64 -20.98
CA ILE A 98 -18.94 9.69 -21.34
C ILE A 98 -19.57 8.42 -21.92
N ASP A 99 -18.98 7.86 -22.97
CA ASP A 99 -19.38 6.59 -23.59
C ASP A 99 -18.16 6.00 -24.30
N MET A 100 -17.34 5.25 -23.54
CA MET A 100 -16.10 4.69 -24.07
C MET A 100 -15.67 3.43 -23.33
N PRO A 101 -14.90 2.52 -23.98
CA PRO A 101 -14.36 1.35 -23.32
C PRO A 101 -13.12 1.72 -22.49
N PHE A 102 -12.86 0.94 -21.43
CA PHE A 102 -11.66 1.02 -20.63
C PHE A 102 -10.95 -0.33 -20.60
N LEU A 103 -9.63 -0.32 -20.39
CA LEU A 103 -8.87 -1.54 -20.15
C LEU A 103 -9.28 -2.17 -18.80
N ALA A 104 -9.09 -3.49 -18.66
CA ALA A 104 -9.35 -4.16 -17.40
C ALA A 104 -8.49 -3.57 -16.27
N GLY A 105 -9.09 -3.35 -15.09
CA GLY A 105 -8.43 -2.75 -13.94
C GLY A 105 -9.41 -2.10 -12.96
N ASP A 106 -8.88 -1.67 -11.83
CA ASP A 106 -9.59 -0.90 -10.82
C ASP A 106 -9.20 0.58 -10.92
N TYR A 107 -10.21 1.43 -11.06
CA TYR A 107 -10.03 2.86 -11.32
C TYR A 107 -10.71 3.71 -10.27
N LEU A 108 -10.08 4.83 -9.94
CA LEU A 108 -10.71 5.95 -9.27
C LEU A 108 -11.18 6.95 -10.34
N VAL A 109 -12.49 7.00 -10.55
CA VAL A 109 -13.13 7.95 -11.45
C VAL A 109 -13.36 9.26 -10.72
N LYS A 110 -12.80 10.36 -11.22
CA LYS A 110 -13.01 11.70 -10.71
C LYS A 110 -13.73 12.53 -11.76
N ILE A 111 -14.93 12.98 -11.40
CA ILE A 111 -15.77 13.81 -12.24
C ILE A 111 -15.63 15.25 -11.75
N VAL A 112 -15.11 16.13 -12.56
CA VAL A 112 -14.88 17.55 -12.20
C VAL A 112 -15.80 18.43 -13.02
N ALA A 113 -16.58 19.28 -12.36
CA ALA A 113 -17.34 20.34 -12.97
C ALA A 113 -16.62 21.66 -12.74
N THR A 114 -16.24 22.37 -13.81
CA THR A 114 -15.50 23.64 -13.74
C THR A 114 -16.24 24.72 -14.53
N THR A 115 -16.50 25.86 -13.89
CA THR A 115 -17.14 27.01 -14.55
C THR A 115 -16.14 27.82 -15.41
N THR A 116 -16.65 28.64 -16.31
CA THR A 116 -15.87 29.62 -17.09
C THR A 116 -15.06 30.59 -16.21
N LYS A 117 -15.44 30.79 -14.95
CA LYS A 117 -14.71 31.57 -13.95
C LYS A 117 -13.65 30.77 -13.18
N GLY A 118 -13.47 29.50 -13.49
CA GLY A 118 -12.47 28.61 -12.85
C GLY A 118 -12.89 28.06 -11.49
N LEU A 119 -14.13 28.26 -11.06
CA LEU A 119 -14.66 27.61 -9.87
C LEU A 119 -14.92 26.12 -10.18
N SER A 120 -14.59 25.23 -9.27
CA SER A 120 -14.74 23.78 -9.51
C SER A 120 -15.33 23.04 -8.32
N THR A 121 -15.99 21.92 -8.62
CA THR A 121 -16.42 20.88 -7.68
C THR A 121 -16.16 19.52 -8.29
N TYR A 122 -16.12 18.47 -7.49
CA TYR A 122 -15.90 17.13 -8.01
C TYR A 122 -16.67 16.04 -7.24
N ARG A 123 -16.78 14.86 -7.88
CA ARG A 123 -17.20 13.59 -7.26
C ARG A 123 -16.14 12.53 -7.54
N LEU A 124 -15.98 11.61 -6.59
CA LEU A 124 -15.09 10.45 -6.70
C LEU A 124 -15.92 9.17 -6.60
N CYS A 125 -15.68 8.23 -7.52
CA CYS A 125 -16.29 6.90 -7.51
C CYS A 125 -15.28 5.86 -7.96
N LYS A 126 -15.39 4.65 -7.44
CA LYS A 126 -14.64 3.49 -7.91
C LYS A 126 -15.34 2.88 -9.13
N LEU A 127 -14.57 2.39 -10.09
CA LEU A 127 -15.04 1.60 -11.22
C LEU A 127 -14.11 0.41 -11.40
N THR A 128 -14.66 -0.81 -11.43
CA THR A 128 -13.91 -2.02 -11.77
C THR A 128 -14.24 -2.42 -13.20
N VAL A 129 -13.23 -2.59 -14.03
CA VAL A 129 -13.34 -3.14 -15.38
C VAL A 129 -12.74 -4.52 -15.38
N LEU A 130 -13.58 -5.54 -15.61
CA LEU A 130 -13.18 -6.93 -15.55
C LEU A 130 -12.52 -7.39 -16.85
N PRO A 131 -11.48 -8.23 -16.79
CA PRO A 131 -10.94 -8.91 -17.96
C PRO A 131 -11.98 -9.91 -18.50
N VAL A 132 -11.85 -10.28 -19.76
CA VAL A 132 -12.67 -11.31 -20.40
C VAL A 132 -11.83 -12.55 -20.70
N GLU A 133 -12.50 -13.64 -21.07
CA GLU A 133 -11.84 -14.89 -21.49
C GLU A 133 -10.83 -14.62 -22.63
N GLY A 134 -9.61 -15.15 -22.48
CA GLY A 134 -8.50 -14.95 -23.41
C GLY A 134 -7.66 -13.69 -23.15
N ASP A 135 -7.95 -12.93 -22.09
CA ASP A 135 -7.07 -11.85 -21.63
C ASP A 135 -5.88 -12.43 -20.84
N PRO A 136 -4.77 -11.69 -20.73
CA PRO A 136 -3.61 -12.12 -19.94
C PRO A 136 -3.98 -12.29 -18.45
N GLU A 137 -3.66 -13.44 -17.87
CA GLU A 137 -3.71 -13.68 -16.43
C GLU A 137 -2.31 -13.43 -15.83
N VAL A 138 -2.12 -12.28 -15.22
CA VAL A 138 -0.84 -11.89 -14.59
C VAL A 138 -0.88 -12.15 -13.10
N ALA A 139 0.21 -12.72 -12.54
CA ALA A 139 0.33 -12.98 -11.11
C ALA A 139 -0.02 -11.75 -10.27
N ASN A 140 -0.80 -11.94 -9.19
CA ASN A 140 -1.42 -10.86 -8.42
C ASN A 140 -0.99 -10.85 -6.94
N ASP A 141 0.11 -11.50 -6.60
CA ASP A 141 0.73 -11.38 -5.29
C ASP A 141 1.54 -10.09 -5.17
N ASP A 142 1.73 -9.60 -3.94
CA ASP A 142 2.37 -8.32 -3.65
C ASP A 142 3.78 -8.23 -4.24
N LYS A 143 4.57 -9.31 -4.16
CA LYS A 143 5.92 -9.37 -4.72
C LYS A 143 5.90 -9.27 -6.24
N SER A 144 4.98 -9.95 -6.91
CA SER A 144 4.82 -9.89 -8.37
C SER A 144 4.40 -8.49 -8.83
N ARG A 145 3.60 -7.79 -8.01
CA ARG A 145 3.11 -6.43 -8.29
C ARG A 145 4.06 -5.31 -7.88
N TRP A 146 5.19 -5.64 -7.24
CA TRP A 146 6.23 -4.66 -6.89
C TRP A 146 7.31 -4.59 -7.96
N LEU A 147 7.57 -3.40 -8.47
CA LEU A 147 8.56 -3.11 -9.51
C LEU A 147 9.65 -2.21 -8.94
N THR A 148 10.90 -2.70 -8.95
CA THR A 148 12.05 -1.91 -8.49
C THR A 148 12.69 -1.20 -9.68
N ILE A 149 12.77 0.12 -9.63
CA ILE A 149 13.36 0.98 -10.66
C ILE A 149 14.78 0.51 -11.02
N GLY A 150 15.09 0.49 -12.30
CA GLY A 150 16.40 0.10 -12.82
C GLY A 150 16.70 -1.41 -12.77
N LYS A 151 15.74 -2.25 -12.31
CA LYS A 151 15.92 -3.70 -12.28
C LYS A 151 15.04 -4.42 -13.30
N THR A 152 15.49 -5.60 -13.71
CA THR A 152 14.68 -6.52 -14.52
C THR A 152 13.64 -7.20 -13.65
N LYS A 153 12.39 -7.18 -14.09
CA LYS A 153 11.27 -7.84 -13.45
C LYS A 153 10.86 -9.10 -14.19
N ASN A 154 10.56 -10.15 -13.42
CA ASN A 154 9.94 -11.39 -13.90
C ASN A 154 8.57 -11.53 -13.23
N ILE A 155 7.51 -11.71 -14.03
CA ILE A 155 6.13 -11.89 -13.52
C ILE A 155 5.52 -13.11 -14.20
N GLY A 156 4.89 -13.97 -13.41
CA GLY A 156 4.07 -15.05 -13.95
C GLY A 156 2.91 -14.49 -14.77
N CYS A 157 2.76 -14.97 -16.01
CA CYS A 157 1.70 -14.52 -16.92
C CYS A 157 1.22 -15.69 -17.75
N LYS A 158 -0.08 -15.98 -17.76
CA LYS A 158 -0.67 -16.91 -18.70
C LYS A 158 -1.31 -16.13 -19.82
N PHE A 159 -0.87 -16.36 -21.03
CA PHE A 159 -1.41 -15.72 -22.24
C PHE A 159 -1.08 -16.59 -23.45
N ASP A 160 -2.02 -16.73 -24.37
CA ASP A 160 -1.91 -17.58 -25.55
C ASP A 160 -1.45 -16.87 -26.81
N LYS A 161 -1.20 -15.54 -26.70
CA LYS A 161 -0.74 -14.70 -27.80
C LYS A 161 0.67 -14.18 -27.56
N GLU A 162 1.33 -13.77 -28.64
CA GLU A 162 2.63 -13.11 -28.57
C GLU A 162 2.49 -11.74 -27.92
N ILE A 163 3.28 -11.49 -26.86
CA ILE A 163 3.39 -10.17 -26.23
C ILE A 163 4.45 -9.37 -27.00
N LYS A 164 4.03 -8.21 -27.51
CA LYS A 164 4.91 -7.32 -28.28
C LYS A 164 5.47 -6.19 -27.46
N LYS A 165 4.63 -5.61 -26.60
CA LYS A 165 4.98 -4.49 -25.73
C LYS A 165 4.36 -4.61 -24.36
N VAL A 166 5.02 -3.97 -23.41
CA VAL A 166 4.53 -3.78 -22.05
C VAL A 166 4.64 -2.32 -21.69
N PHE A 167 3.66 -1.81 -20.96
CA PHE A 167 3.66 -0.43 -20.48
C PHE A 167 3.40 -0.42 -18.97
N ILE A 168 4.10 0.48 -18.29
CA ILE A 168 3.81 0.88 -16.92
C ILE A 168 3.18 2.27 -17.00
N GLY A 169 1.87 2.36 -16.77
CA GLY A 169 1.10 3.56 -17.11
C GLY A 169 1.16 3.87 -18.61
N LYS A 170 1.76 5.00 -18.97
CA LYS A 170 1.96 5.41 -20.39
C LYS A 170 3.35 5.09 -20.92
N GLN A 171 4.28 4.69 -20.06
CA GLN A 171 5.66 4.47 -20.44
C GLN A 171 5.88 3.05 -20.95
N GLU A 172 6.34 2.91 -22.20
CA GLU A 172 6.76 1.64 -22.77
C GLU A 172 8.06 1.19 -22.08
N VAL A 173 8.14 -0.08 -21.70
CA VAL A 173 9.31 -0.66 -21.05
C VAL A 173 10.24 -1.33 -22.07
N ALA A 174 11.51 -1.48 -21.70
CA ALA A 174 12.52 -2.12 -22.55
C ALA A 174 12.68 -3.62 -22.25
N ASN A 175 13.38 -4.32 -23.17
CA ASN A 175 13.82 -5.72 -23.02
C ASN A 175 12.68 -6.70 -22.68
N VAL A 176 11.52 -6.51 -23.34
CA VAL A 176 10.35 -7.36 -23.16
C VAL A 176 10.62 -8.75 -23.75
N SER A 177 10.39 -9.78 -22.95
CA SER A 177 10.39 -11.18 -23.38
C SER A 177 9.27 -11.95 -22.66
N PHE A 178 8.66 -12.90 -23.37
CA PHE A 178 7.62 -13.76 -22.84
C PHE A 178 7.92 -15.21 -23.20
N VAL A 179 8.36 -15.98 -22.22
CA VAL A 179 8.79 -17.37 -22.39
C VAL A 179 8.31 -18.23 -21.21
N ASN A 180 7.76 -19.41 -21.48
CA ASN A 180 7.32 -20.36 -20.46
C ASN A 180 6.37 -19.74 -19.40
N ASN A 181 5.41 -18.91 -19.82
CA ASN A 181 4.49 -18.19 -18.96
C ASN A 181 5.17 -17.23 -17.97
N VAL A 182 6.35 -16.76 -18.28
CA VAL A 182 7.05 -15.70 -17.55
C VAL A 182 7.22 -14.49 -18.47
N LEU A 183 6.66 -13.37 -18.06
CA LEU A 183 6.87 -12.07 -18.67
C LEU A 183 8.05 -11.39 -17.99
N THR A 184 9.06 -11.02 -18.79
CA THR A 184 10.29 -10.35 -18.33
C THR A 184 10.39 -8.99 -18.99
N PHE A 185 10.77 -7.96 -18.25
CA PHE A 185 11.02 -6.61 -18.77
C PHE A 185 11.86 -5.80 -17.79
N ASP A 186 12.48 -4.72 -18.27
CA ASP A 186 13.20 -3.79 -17.43
C ASP A 186 12.29 -2.68 -16.94
N VAL A 187 12.38 -2.36 -15.63
CA VAL A 187 11.62 -1.27 -15.01
C VAL A 187 12.36 0.05 -15.27
N PRO A 188 11.75 1.00 -16.00
CA PRO A 188 12.40 2.27 -16.34
C PRO A 188 12.48 3.21 -15.13
N GLU A 189 13.29 4.26 -15.28
CA GLU A 189 13.27 5.41 -14.38
C GLU A 189 11.94 6.13 -14.49
N MET A 190 11.21 6.23 -13.37
CA MET A 190 9.92 6.89 -13.29
C MET A 190 9.57 7.25 -11.84
N GLU A 191 8.51 8.02 -11.65
CA GLU A 191 8.05 8.44 -10.33
C GLU A 191 7.55 7.24 -9.50
N GLU A 192 7.88 7.23 -8.19
CA GLU A 192 7.40 6.21 -7.26
C GLU A 192 5.91 6.37 -6.98
N ARG A 193 5.09 5.48 -7.49
CA ARG A 193 3.65 5.39 -7.24
C ARG A 193 3.05 4.12 -7.83
N GLN A 194 1.74 4.00 -7.75
CA GLN A 194 1.01 2.95 -8.46
C GLN A 194 0.71 3.34 -9.91
N TYR A 195 0.84 2.37 -10.80
CA TYR A 195 0.52 2.49 -12.22
C TYR A 195 -0.27 1.28 -12.70
N ASN A 196 -1.00 1.45 -13.78
CA ASN A 196 -1.60 0.32 -14.47
C ASN A 196 -0.54 -0.41 -15.31
N LEU A 197 -0.45 -1.74 -15.17
CA LEU A 197 0.33 -2.60 -16.04
C LEU A 197 -0.51 -2.91 -17.28
N ILE A 198 0.05 -2.67 -18.47
CA ILE A 198 -0.63 -2.87 -19.75
C ILE A 198 0.24 -3.75 -20.64
N ILE A 199 -0.35 -4.77 -21.25
CA ILE A 199 0.28 -5.65 -22.22
C ILE A 199 -0.33 -5.34 -23.60
N GLU A 200 0.51 -5.28 -24.65
CA GLU A 200 0.09 -5.14 -26.03
C GLU A 200 0.52 -6.38 -26.82
N ASP A 201 -0.42 -7.03 -27.50
CA ASP A 201 -0.16 -8.20 -28.33
C ASP A 201 0.42 -7.82 -29.71
N ALA A 202 0.77 -8.82 -30.52
CA ALA A 202 1.32 -8.62 -31.86
C ALA A 202 0.35 -7.92 -32.83
N ASN A 203 -0.94 -7.89 -32.53
CA ASN A 203 -1.97 -7.21 -33.32
C ASN A 203 -2.19 -5.76 -32.86
N GLY A 204 -1.49 -5.30 -31.84
CA GLY A 204 -1.64 -3.98 -31.24
C GLY A 204 -2.83 -3.86 -30.26
N THR A 205 -3.44 -4.99 -29.87
CA THR A 205 -4.50 -5.00 -28.87
C THR A 205 -3.90 -4.83 -27.48
N ARG A 206 -4.42 -3.89 -26.72
CA ARG A 206 -3.99 -3.60 -25.35
C ARG A 206 -4.88 -4.26 -24.32
N TYR A 207 -4.25 -4.77 -23.28
CA TYR A 207 -4.87 -5.45 -22.15
C TYR A 207 -4.42 -4.82 -20.85
N GLY A 208 -5.37 -4.40 -20.03
CA GLY A 208 -5.05 -3.99 -18.65
C GLY A 208 -4.82 -5.22 -17.78
N CYS A 209 -3.75 -5.19 -17.02
CA CYS A 209 -3.32 -6.31 -16.17
C CYS A 209 -3.29 -5.95 -14.68
N GLY A 210 -4.07 -4.93 -14.28
CA GLY A 210 -4.14 -4.44 -12.91
C GLY A 210 -3.00 -3.49 -12.53
N LYS A 211 -2.96 -3.09 -11.26
CA LYS A 211 -1.98 -2.12 -10.76
C LYS A 211 -0.67 -2.79 -10.34
N VAL A 212 0.42 -2.05 -10.49
CA VAL A 212 1.76 -2.35 -9.99
C VAL A 212 2.26 -1.17 -9.17
N THR A 213 3.05 -1.43 -8.14
CA THR A 213 3.73 -0.40 -7.35
C THR A 213 5.15 -0.25 -7.83
N VAL A 214 5.55 0.94 -8.22
CA VAL A 214 6.92 1.29 -8.63
C VAL A 214 7.63 1.96 -7.47
N SER A 215 8.84 1.50 -7.15
CA SER A 215 9.68 2.04 -6.07
C SER A 215 11.17 1.91 -6.38
N THR A 216 11.98 2.76 -5.79
CA THR A 216 13.45 2.64 -5.77
C THR A 216 13.91 1.52 -4.84
N GLU A 217 13.10 1.14 -3.84
CA GLU A 217 13.41 0.06 -2.91
C GLU A 217 12.94 -1.29 -3.42
N ASP A 218 13.66 -2.34 -3.02
CA ASP A 218 13.22 -3.71 -3.27
C ASP A 218 11.99 -4.06 -2.45
N TYR A 219 11.21 -5.03 -2.97
CA TYR A 219 10.08 -5.57 -2.23
C TYR A 219 10.54 -6.14 -0.88
N LYS A 220 9.93 -5.63 0.17
CA LYS A 220 10.07 -6.17 1.53
C LYS A 220 8.76 -6.83 1.88
N ASP A 221 8.78 -8.15 2.09
CA ASP A 221 7.59 -8.90 2.50
C ASP A 221 7.07 -8.29 3.84
N PRO A 222 5.82 -7.81 3.92
CA PRO A 222 5.24 -7.33 5.17
C PRO A 222 5.18 -8.41 6.26
N GLY A 223 5.10 -9.69 5.86
CA GLY A 223 5.25 -10.85 6.76
C GLY A 223 6.68 -11.08 7.21
N SER A 224 7.68 -10.43 6.58
CA SER A 224 9.09 -10.50 6.96
C SER A 224 9.54 -9.35 7.88
N LYS A 225 8.60 -8.57 8.43
CA LYS A 225 8.96 -7.56 9.43
C LYS A 225 9.55 -8.27 10.64
N GLU A 226 10.86 -8.23 10.72
CA GLU A 226 11.56 -8.77 11.88
C GLU A 226 11.16 -7.98 13.13
N THR A 227 10.69 -8.72 14.11
CA THR A 227 10.42 -8.17 15.44
C THR A 227 11.64 -8.46 16.31
N VAL A 228 12.19 -7.43 16.94
CA VAL A 228 13.35 -7.56 17.81
C VAL A 228 12.93 -8.20 19.14
N LEU A 229 13.52 -9.35 19.47
CA LEU A 229 13.38 -9.99 20.76
C LEU A 229 14.46 -9.49 21.73
N TRP A 230 15.65 -9.29 21.21
CA TRP A 230 16.76 -8.74 21.98
C TRP A 230 17.74 -7.99 21.06
N GLU A 231 18.11 -6.80 21.48
CA GLU A 231 19.14 -5.98 20.85
C GLU A 231 19.76 -5.11 21.96
N GLY A 232 21.06 -5.20 22.13
CA GLY A 232 21.76 -4.49 23.20
C GLY A 232 23.26 -4.44 22.97
N ASN A 233 24.01 -4.21 24.03
CA ASN A 233 25.46 -4.36 23.95
C ASN A 233 25.77 -5.82 23.61
N PRO A 234 26.61 -6.09 22.58
CA PRO A 234 26.99 -7.45 22.22
C PRO A 234 27.55 -8.23 23.42
N VAL A 235 27.08 -9.48 23.57
CA VAL A 235 27.45 -10.36 24.69
C VAL A 235 28.33 -11.48 24.21
N ASP A 236 29.56 -11.57 24.78
CA ASP A 236 30.50 -12.70 24.56
C ASP A 236 29.93 -13.92 25.32
N ILE A 237 29.27 -14.80 24.59
CA ILE A 237 28.54 -15.94 25.17
C ILE A 237 29.52 -16.94 25.77
N ASN A 238 29.27 -17.31 27.04
CA ASN A 238 30.04 -18.25 27.79
C ASN A 238 29.14 -19.06 28.72
N TRP A 239 29.39 -20.40 28.78
CA TRP A 239 28.60 -21.32 29.60
C TRP A 239 28.47 -20.84 31.06
N GLY A 240 27.25 -20.52 31.48
CA GLY A 240 26.94 -20.14 32.86
C GLY A 240 27.25 -18.71 33.27
N ASP A 241 28.22 -18.06 32.62
CA ASP A 241 28.68 -16.73 33.05
C ASP A 241 28.07 -15.58 32.26
N ALA A 242 27.92 -15.75 30.93
CA ALA A 242 27.34 -14.74 30.04
C ALA A 242 26.40 -15.36 29.03
N ASN A 243 25.13 -15.15 29.24
CA ASN A 243 24.03 -15.68 28.44
C ASN A 243 23.03 -14.59 28.15
N VAL A 244 22.16 -14.81 27.15
CA VAL A 244 21.02 -13.93 26.84
C VAL A 244 19.71 -14.65 27.08
N LEU A 245 18.91 -14.10 28.00
CA LEU A 245 17.57 -14.58 28.27
C LEU A 245 16.53 -13.69 27.54
N ILE A 246 15.73 -14.31 26.70
CA ILE A 246 14.48 -13.74 26.19
C ILE A 246 13.38 -14.13 27.17
N SER A 247 12.71 -13.15 27.74
CA SER A 247 11.77 -13.41 28.84
C SER A 247 10.54 -14.21 28.38
N PRO A 248 9.81 -14.87 29.31
CA PRO A 248 8.55 -15.55 28.97
C PRO A 248 7.55 -14.62 28.31
N GLU A 249 7.45 -13.36 28.76
CA GLU A 249 6.52 -12.37 28.20
C GLU A 249 6.86 -12.07 26.73
N GLN A 250 8.15 -11.92 26.39
CA GLN A 250 8.58 -11.70 25.03
C GLN A 250 8.35 -12.95 24.15
N MET A 251 8.60 -14.16 24.71
CA MET A 251 8.36 -15.41 23.98
C MET A 251 6.87 -15.70 23.76
N ALA A 252 5.98 -15.20 24.61
CA ALA A 252 4.53 -15.32 24.44
C ALA A 252 4.03 -14.61 23.16
N GLU A 253 4.70 -13.53 22.74
CA GLU A 253 4.39 -12.78 21.52
C GLU A 253 4.87 -13.47 20.24
N VAL A 254 5.75 -14.47 20.33
CA VAL A 254 6.30 -15.17 19.16
C VAL A 254 5.28 -16.21 18.65
N PRO A 255 4.77 -16.08 17.41
CA PRO A 255 3.83 -17.05 16.88
C PRO A 255 4.52 -18.38 16.57
N VAL A 256 3.78 -19.48 16.77
CA VAL A 256 4.22 -20.81 16.31
C VAL A 256 4.34 -20.79 14.79
N GLY A 257 5.47 -21.27 14.26
CA GLY A 257 5.82 -21.23 12.85
C GLY A 257 6.74 -20.06 12.48
N ALA A 258 6.95 -19.09 13.38
CA ALA A 258 7.91 -18.01 13.16
C ALA A 258 9.35 -18.55 13.01
N THR A 259 10.16 -17.87 12.23
CA THR A 259 11.59 -18.10 12.15
C THR A 259 12.32 -17.19 13.12
N ILE A 260 12.96 -17.75 14.13
CA ILE A 260 13.84 -17.02 15.05
C ILE A 260 15.23 -16.95 14.44
N ARG A 261 15.86 -15.77 14.51
CA ARG A 261 17.18 -15.45 13.92
C ARG A 261 18.11 -14.90 14.99
N LEU A 262 19.33 -15.43 15.01
CA LEU A 262 20.43 -14.98 15.85
C LEU A 262 21.52 -14.40 14.96
N GLU A 263 21.82 -13.13 15.14
CA GLU A 263 23.00 -12.48 14.54
C GLU A 263 24.17 -12.54 15.55
N TYR A 264 25.33 -12.93 15.09
CA TYR A 264 26.48 -13.14 15.97
C TYR A 264 27.82 -12.93 15.26
N GLU A 265 28.86 -12.78 16.01
CA GLU A 265 30.25 -12.75 15.53
C GLU A 265 31.00 -13.91 16.17
N ILE A 266 31.82 -14.64 15.40
CA ILE A 266 32.72 -15.65 15.93
C ILE A 266 33.89 -14.93 16.58
N ILE A 267 34.27 -15.35 17.81
CA ILE A 267 35.44 -14.84 18.53
C ILE A 267 36.55 -15.90 18.56
N ASP A 268 37.79 -15.49 18.79
CA ASP A 268 38.91 -16.40 18.91
C ASP A 268 38.80 -17.23 20.19
N ALA A 269 38.56 -18.54 20.03
CA ALA A 269 38.34 -19.49 21.12
C ALA A 269 38.72 -20.92 20.70
N ASP A 270 39.02 -21.77 21.70
CA ASP A 270 39.45 -23.16 21.47
C ASP A 270 38.36 -24.04 20.84
N TYR A 271 37.08 -23.69 21.02
CA TYR A 271 35.94 -24.33 20.39
C TYR A 271 34.72 -23.39 20.33
N HIS A 272 33.73 -23.74 19.53
CA HIS A 272 32.51 -22.96 19.34
C HIS A 272 31.30 -23.84 19.48
N ALA A 273 30.35 -23.43 20.31
CA ALA A 273 29.12 -24.17 20.50
C ALA A 273 27.94 -23.22 20.80
N LEU A 274 26.77 -23.53 20.24
CA LEU A 274 25.46 -22.93 20.56
C LEU A 274 24.56 -23.96 21.23
N ARG A 275 23.83 -23.55 22.25
CA ARG A 275 22.68 -24.26 22.79
C ARG A 275 21.59 -23.24 23.10
N ILE A 276 20.35 -23.55 22.81
CA ILE A 276 19.19 -22.75 23.21
C ILE A 276 18.29 -23.61 24.09
N THR A 277 18.06 -23.20 25.31
CA THR A 277 17.32 -23.95 26.31
C THR A 277 16.34 -23.03 27.04
N ASN A 278 15.51 -23.55 27.93
CA ASN A 278 14.78 -22.72 28.87
C ASN A 278 15.70 -22.22 30.02
N ASN A 279 15.25 -21.23 30.78
CA ASN A 279 16.08 -20.55 31.77
C ASN A 279 16.60 -21.48 32.91
N ASP A 280 15.92 -22.60 33.20
CA ASP A 280 16.37 -23.56 34.22
C ASP A 280 17.15 -24.76 33.65
N TRP A 281 17.47 -24.74 32.36
CA TRP A 281 18.28 -25.75 31.66
C TRP A 281 17.62 -27.13 31.58
N SER A 282 16.32 -27.26 31.89
CA SER A 282 15.61 -28.53 31.98
C SER A 282 15.18 -29.09 30.61
N ALA A 283 15.09 -28.24 29.56
CA ALA A 283 14.68 -28.65 28.23
C ALA A 283 15.29 -27.78 27.14
N ASP A 284 15.69 -28.41 26.04
CA ASP A 284 16.30 -27.72 24.91
C ASP A 284 15.26 -27.30 23.88
N ILE A 285 15.37 -26.05 23.42
CA ILE A 285 14.71 -25.53 22.23
C ILE A 285 15.54 -25.88 20.99
N VAL A 286 16.85 -25.62 21.06
CA VAL A 286 17.85 -26.08 20.10
C VAL A 286 18.91 -26.85 20.89
N PRO A 287 19.05 -28.17 20.67
CA PRO A 287 20.13 -28.96 21.28
C PRO A 287 21.50 -28.37 20.93
N GLN A 288 22.52 -28.70 21.77
CA GLN A 288 23.85 -28.22 21.53
C GLN A 288 24.36 -28.54 20.13
N ILE A 289 24.88 -27.51 19.47
CA ILE A 289 25.53 -27.57 18.17
C ILE A 289 27.00 -27.27 18.40
N ASP A 290 27.86 -28.28 18.25
CA ASP A 290 29.31 -28.11 18.27
C ASP A 290 29.82 -27.68 16.89
N GLY A 291 30.92 -26.95 16.82
CA GLY A 291 31.42 -26.38 15.55
C GLY A 291 30.52 -25.26 15.04
N PHE A 292 29.98 -24.45 15.94
CA PHE A 292 29.02 -23.38 15.63
C PHE A 292 29.59 -22.32 14.67
N GLU A 293 30.90 -22.17 14.59
CA GLU A 293 31.58 -21.31 13.61
C GLU A 293 31.32 -21.68 12.14
N ASN A 294 30.84 -22.92 11.90
CA ASN A 294 30.51 -23.42 10.56
C ASN A 294 29.00 -23.22 10.20
N GLN A 295 28.22 -22.68 11.12
CA GLN A 295 26.80 -22.43 10.87
C GLN A 295 26.57 -21.14 10.07
N PRO A 296 25.45 -21.03 9.33
CA PRO A 296 25.08 -19.79 8.67
C PRO A 296 24.92 -18.63 9.68
N ASN A 297 25.36 -17.44 9.28
CA ASN A 297 25.10 -16.23 10.04
C ASN A 297 24.22 -15.30 9.19
N PRO A 298 22.98 -14.97 9.62
CA PRO A 298 22.38 -15.33 10.92
C PRO A 298 22.05 -16.83 11.03
N PHE A 299 22.12 -17.37 12.25
CA PHE A 299 21.58 -18.68 12.56
C PHE A 299 20.06 -18.61 12.68
N GLU A 300 19.36 -19.50 12.00
CA GLU A 300 17.90 -19.50 11.94
C GLU A 300 17.31 -20.86 12.34
N PHE A 301 16.18 -20.82 13.07
CA PHE A 301 15.38 -22.02 13.34
C PHE A 301 13.90 -21.69 13.42
N THR A 302 13.02 -22.69 13.12
CA THR A 302 11.58 -22.53 13.21
C THR A 302 11.09 -22.72 14.65
N TYR A 303 10.32 -21.78 15.17
CA TYR A 303 9.70 -21.84 16.49
C TYR A 303 8.45 -22.73 16.44
N THR A 304 8.55 -23.94 17.00
CA THR A 304 7.47 -24.94 16.95
C THR A 304 6.55 -24.86 18.18
N ALA A 305 5.43 -25.61 18.17
CA ALA A 305 4.54 -25.74 19.32
C ALA A 305 5.25 -26.37 20.54
N ASP A 306 6.19 -27.30 20.31
CA ASP A 306 7.00 -27.89 21.38
C ASP A 306 7.95 -26.86 21.97
N HIS A 307 8.60 -26.04 21.14
CA HIS A 307 9.46 -24.93 21.61
C HIS A 307 8.66 -23.94 22.43
N LYS A 308 7.42 -23.62 22.01
CA LYS A 308 6.53 -22.75 22.77
C LYS A 308 6.25 -23.30 24.17
N THR A 309 5.92 -24.58 24.26
CA THR A 309 5.69 -25.25 25.55
C THR A 309 6.92 -25.17 26.49
N ILE A 310 8.13 -25.28 25.92
CA ILE A 310 9.39 -25.18 26.69
C ILE A 310 9.63 -23.75 27.17
N ALA A 311 9.30 -22.75 26.34
CA ALA A 311 9.60 -21.34 26.61
C ALA A 311 8.53 -20.58 27.41
N ASP A 312 7.26 -21.05 27.42
CA ASP A 312 6.10 -20.28 27.91
C ASP A 312 6.23 -19.80 29.37
N GLU A 313 6.78 -20.62 30.27
CA GLU A 313 6.92 -20.25 31.68
C GLU A 313 8.32 -19.76 32.08
N LYS A 314 9.33 -20.07 31.27
CA LYS A 314 10.75 -19.92 31.64
C LYS A 314 11.55 -19.06 30.69
N GLY A 315 10.99 -18.68 29.56
CA GLY A 315 11.69 -17.96 28.52
C GLY A 315 12.65 -18.84 27.70
N MET A 316 13.43 -18.19 26.85
CA MET A 316 14.42 -18.80 25.96
C MET A 316 15.81 -18.29 26.33
N LEU A 317 16.69 -19.18 26.80
CA LEU A 317 18.06 -18.87 27.16
C LEU A 317 19.01 -19.26 26.03
N ILE A 318 19.72 -18.29 25.49
CA ILE A 318 20.76 -18.47 24.48
C ILE A 318 22.10 -18.56 25.20
N THR A 319 22.77 -19.68 25.06
CA THR A 319 24.00 -20.02 25.75
C THR A 319 24.99 -20.75 24.82
N GLY A 320 26.18 -20.98 25.26
CA GLY A 320 27.23 -21.63 24.46
C GLY A 320 28.61 -21.11 24.76
N PHE A 321 29.49 -21.12 23.74
CA PHE A 321 30.84 -20.67 23.86
C PHE A 321 31.43 -20.24 22.51
N GLY A 322 32.37 -19.26 22.56
CA GLY A 322 33.18 -18.90 21.39
C GLY A 322 32.51 -17.99 20.38
N TYR A 323 31.40 -17.35 20.73
CA TYR A 323 30.74 -16.36 19.87
C TYR A 323 30.16 -15.18 20.66
N LYS A 324 30.01 -14.06 19.97
CA LYS A 324 29.40 -12.83 20.47
C LYS A 324 28.03 -12.67 19.87
N LEU A 325 26.96 -12.73 20.67
CA LEU A 325 25.60 -12.47 20.22
C LEU A 325 25.39 -10.97 20.08
N THR A 326 24.86 -10.55 18.95
CA THR A 326 24.62 -9.13 18.62
C THR A 326 23.15 -8.78 18.55
N LYS A 327 22.28 -9.71 18.11
CA LYS A 327 20.84 -9.47 17.95
C LYS A 327 20.04 -10.77 17.90
N VAL A 328 18.81 -10.71 18.38
CA VAL A 328 17.80 -11.78 18.22
C VAL A 328 16.52 -11.19 17.70
N THR A 329 16.01 -11.74 16.61
CA THR A 329 14.75 -11.32 15.98
C THR A 329 13.88 -12.53 15.66
N TYR A 330 12.60 -12.29 15.33
CA TYR A 330 11.76 -13.28 14.64
C TYR A 330 11.00 -12.64 13.48
N LYS A 331 10.63 -13.46 12.49
CA LYS A 331 9.80 -13.09 11.34
C LYS A 331 8.78 -14.16 11.01
#